data_37cd632bbaa6a25938f07b1a0953bae4
#
_entry.id   37cd632bbaa6a25938f07b1a0953bae4
#
_cell.length_a   1.000
_cell.length_b   1.000
_cell.length_c   1.000
_cell.angle_alpha   90.00
_cell.angle_beta   90.00
_cell.angle_gamma   90.00
#
_symmetry.space_group_name_H-M   'P 1'
#
loop_
_entity.id
_entity.type
_entity.pdbx_description
1 polymer ?
#
loop_
_entity_poly.entity_id
_entity_poly.type
_entity_poly.pdbx_seq_one_letter_code
_entity_poly.pdbx_strand_id
1 'polypeptide(L)'
;MKLNLVYLFPYKFTEYSFYKFEISKLSKDKNINPIIHDLSEILGNEKLNSTWRTKIEKRTSKFHTIKQWLKTFDKLKRKKTVIFNFIPSHNLSGFIINYFVKISKLPIIKYSPVGPYSQPSKKDLRFYIKRLKEH
;
A
#
# COMPACT_ATOMS: atom_id res chain seq x y z
N MET A 1 11.10 -13.44 16.97
CA MET A 1 10.83 -12.06 16.51
C MET A 1 9.82 -12.10 15.37
N LYS A 2 8.73 -11.39 15.51
CA LYS A 2 7.69 -11.36 14.48
C LYS A 2 8.14 -10.56 13.26
N LEU A 3 7.76 -11.03 12.07
CA LEU A 3 7.92 -10.27 10.84
C LEU A 3 6.77 -9.27 10.71
N ASN A 4 7.09 -7.99 10.59
CA ASN A 4 6.10 -6.96 10.29
C ASN A 4 5.82 -6.93 8.78
N LEU A 5 4.58 -7.09 8.40
CA LEU A 5 4.10 -6.86 7.03
C LEU A 5 3.33 -5.54 7.02
N VAL A 6 3.91 -4.52 6.44
CA VAL A 6 3.31 -3.18 6.37
C VAL A 6 2.63 -2.99 5.04
N TYR A 7 1.32 -2.79 5.06
CA TYR A 7 0.52 -2.51 3.88
C TYR A 7 0.30 -1.00 3.78
N LEU A 8 0.87 -0.38 2.77
CA LEU A 8 0.63 1.03 2.44
C LEU A 8 -0.52 1.12 1.45
N PHE A 9 -1.68 1.56 1.91
CA PHE A 9 -2.91 1.52 1.14
C PHE A 9 -3.41 2.92 0.76
N PRO A 10 -3.69 3.17 -0.53
CA PRO A 10 -4.03 4.51 -1.02
C PRO A 10 -5.48 4.91 -0.81
N TYR A 11 -6.34 3.95 -0.47
CA TYR A 11 -7.76 4.17 -0.24
C TYR A 11 -8.11 3.86 1.21
N LYS A 12 -9.32 4.27 1.62
CA LYS A 12 -9.85 3.91 2.92
C LYS A 12 -9.86 2.38 3.08
N PHE A 13 -9.14 1.90 4.08
CA PHE A 13 -9.03 0.48 4.35
C PHE A 13 -10.24 -0.01 5.14
N THR A 14 -10.96 -0.96 4.58
CA THR A 14 -12.19 -1.49 5.14
C THR A 14 -12.05 -2.97 5.47
N GLU A 15 -13.01 -3.50 6.21
CA GLU A 15 -13.11 -4.93 6.50
C GLU A 15 -13.15 -5.78 5.22
N TYR A 16 -13.76 -5.28 4.15
CA TYR A 16 -13.72 -5.91 2.84
C TYR A 16 -12.29 -6.07 2.31
N SER A 17 -11.47 -5.02 2.41
CA SER A 17 -10.06 -5.06 1.98
C SER A 17 -9.24 -6.05 2.81
N PHE A 18 -9.54 -6.17 4.09
CA PHE A 18 -8.91 -7.13 5.00
C PHE A 18 -9.09 -8.59 4.55
N TYR A 19 -10.28 -8.93 4.06
CA TYR A 19 -10.54 -10.25 3.50
C TYR A 19 -10.02 -10.40 2.07
N LYS A 20 -10.21 -9.39 1.23
CA LYS A 20 -9.79 -9.40 -0.18
C LYS A 20 -8.30 -9.66 -0.34
N PHE A 21 -7.47 -9.03 0.48
CA PHE A 21 -6.01 -9.20 0.44
C PHE A 21 -5.49 -10.32 1.34
N GLU A 22 -6.39 -11.17 1.81
CA GLU A 22 -6.06 -12.33 2.66
C GLU A 22 -5.31 -12.00 3.95
N ILE A 23 -5.36 -10.77 4.41
CA ILE A 23 -4.73 -10.33 5.66
C ILE A 23 -5.34 -11.04 6.86
N SER A 24 -6.61 -11.41 6.77
CA SER A 24 -7.30 -12.23 7.78
C SER A 24 -6.61 -13.58 8.02
N LYS A 25 -6.09 -14.20 6.98
CA LYS A 25 -5.33 -15.45 7.08
C LYS A 25 -3.95 -15.22 7.68
N LEU A 26 -3.24 -14.20 7.21
CA LEU A 26 -1.92 -13.83 7.70
C LEU A 26 -1.92 -13.41 9.17
N SER A 27 -2.99 -12.78 9.64
CA SER A 27 -3.12 -12.36 11.04
C SER A 27 -3.25 -13.52 12.03
N LYS A 28 -3.55 -14.71 11.56
CA LYS A 28 -3.61 -15.94 12.38
C LYS A 28 -2.22 -16.56 12.57
N ASP A 29 -1.24 -16.19 11.77
CA ASP A 29 0.13 -16.67 11.92
C ASP A 29 0.81 -15.94 13.10
N LYS A 30 1.31 -16.71 14.06
CA LYS A 30 1.98 -16.15 15.25
C LYS A 30 3.29 -15.44 14.94
N ASN A 31 3.92 -15.74 13.81
CA ASN A 31 5.21 -15.18 13.39
C ASN A 31 5.07 -13.95 12.51
N ILE A 32 3.85 -13.60 12.13
CA ILE A 32 3.56 -12.48 11.23
C ILE A 32 2.69 -11.45 11.95
N ASN A 33 3.07 -10.18 11.80
CA ASN A 33 2.32 -9.05 12.33
C ASN A 33 1.91 -8.12 11.18
N PRO A 34 0.68 -8.26 10.66
CA PRO A 34 0.17 -7.35 9.64
C PRO A 34 -0.08 -5.96 10.23
N ILE A 35 0.45 -4.94 9.58
CA ILE A 35 0.29 -3.54 9.94
C ILE A 35 -0.30 -2.81 8.74
N ILE A 36 -1.41 -2.14 8.92
CA ILE A 36 -2.13 -1.46 7.84
C ILE A 36 -2.00 0.05 8.03
N HIS A 37 -1.42 0.72 7.05
CA HIS A 37 -1.35 2.16 6.97
C HIS A 37 -2.33 2.67 5.91
N ASP A 38 -3.39 3.29 6.37
CA ASP A 38 -4.36 3.97 5.51
C ASP A 38 -3.85 5.39 5.20
N LEU A 39 -3.40 5.60 3.97
CA LEU A 39 -2.85 6.86 3.48
C LEU A 39 -3.86 7.61 2.59
N SER A 40 -5.13 7.23 2.63
CA SER A 40 -6.17 7.81 1.78
C SER A 40 -6.33 9.31 1.96
N GLU A 41 -6.25 9.79 3.19
CA GLU A 41 -6.37 11.22 3.48
C GLU A 41 -5.19 12.03 2.94
N ILE A 42 -3.97 11.54 3.12
CA ILE A 42 -2.76 12.18 2.57
C ILE A 42 -2.83 12.28 1.05
N LEU A 43 -3.39 11.25 0.39
CA LEU A 43 -3.50 11.16 -1.06
C LEU A 43 -4.75 11.84 -1.63
N GLY A 44 -5.63 12.36 -0.78
CA GLY A 44 -6.89 12.99 -1.21
C GLY A 44 -7.96 12.00 -1.69
N ASN A 45 -7.88 10.74 -1.31
CA ASN A 45 -8.77 9.66 -1.76
C ASN A 45 -9.91 9.35 -0.77
N GLU A 46 -10.08 10.12 0.30
CA GLU A 46 -11.09 9.83 1.33
C GLU A 46 -12.53 9.76 0.81
N LYS A 47 -12.86 10.61 -0.18
CA LYS A 47 -14.21 10.76 -0.68
C LYS A 47 -14.61 9.69 -1.69
N LEU A 48 -13.67 8.93 -2.24
CA LEU A 48 -13.92 7.99 -3.33
C LEU A 48 -14.78 6.77 -2.93
N ASN A 49 -14.87 6.47 -1.64
CA ASN A 49 -15.61 5.32 -1.12
C ASN A 49 -16.81 5.70 -0.21
N SER A 50 -17.29 6.94 -0.29
CA SER A 50 -18.37 7.45 0.57
C SER A 50 -19.71 6.73 0.39
N THR A 51 -19.91 6.05 -0.74
CA THR A 51 -21.16 5.31 -1.07
C THR A 51 -21.19 3.89 -0.49
N TRP A 52 -20.04 3.34 -0.09
CA TRP A 52 -19.97 2.00 0.47
C TRP A 52 -19.94 2.08 2.00
N ARG A 53 -21.02 1.68 2.63
CA ARG A 53 -21.15 1.57 4.09
C ARG A 53 -20.40 0.36 4.62
N THR A 54 -19.11 0.24 4.31
CA THR A 54 -18.28 -0.84 4.84
C THR A 54 -17.63 -0.41 6.14
N LYS A 55 -17.66 -1.29 7.12
CA LYS A 55 -17.03 -1.09 8.41
C LYS A 55 -15.51 -0.95 8.24
N ILE A 56 -14.93 0.04 8.92
CA ILE A 56 -13.48 0.23 8.93
C ILE A 56 -12.83 -0.89 9.72
N GLU A 57 -11.75 -1.47 9.16
CA GLU A 57 -10.98 -2.49 9.83
C GLU A 57 -10.25 -1.91 11.06
N LYS A 58 -10.40 -2.57 12.22
CA LYS A 58 -9.91 -2.06 13.52
C LYS A 58 -8.37 -1.97 13.63
N ARG A 59 -7.63 -2.74 12.82
CA ARG A 59 -6.16 -2.76 12.84
C ARG A 59 -5.52 -1.68 11.99
N THR A 60 -6.33 -0.81 11.42
CA THR A 60 -5.89 0.24 10.50
C THR A 60 -5.42 1.45 11.28
N SER A 61 -4.20 1.92 10.99
CA SER A 61 -3.71 3.22 11.42
C SER A 61 -3.93 4.22 10.29
N LYS A 62 -4.66 5.28 10.58
CA LYS A 62 -4.97 6.37 9.65
C LYS A 62 -4.03 7.54 9.90
N PHE A 63 -3.52 8.15 8.84
CA PHE A 63 -2.60 9.29 8.92
C PHE A 63 -3.17 10.50 8.19
N HIS A 64 -3.02 11.67 8.80
CA HIS A 64 -3.51 12.95 8.25
C HIS A 64 -2.43 13.69 7.46
N THR A 65 -1.16 13.51 7.82
CA THR A 65 -0.03 14.19 7.18
C THR A 65 1.12 13.23 6.92
N ILE A 66 1.95 13.56 5.92
CA ILE A 66 3.17 12.81 5.63
C ILE A 66 4.11 12.79 6.84
N LYS A 67 4.23 13.91 7.54
CA LYS A 67 5.07 14.02 8.74
C LYS A 67 4.64 13.05 9.84
N GLN A 68 3.35 12.93 10.08
CA GLN A 68 2.79 11.98 11.04
C GLN A 68 3.10 10.54 10.64
N TRP A 69 2.91 10.21 9.37
CA TRP A 69 3.22 8.89 8.84
C TRP A 69 4.71 8.55 8.97
N LEU A 70 5.60 9.49 8.62
CA LEU A 70 7.05 9.31 8.71
C LEU A 70 7.52 8.96 10.12
N LYS A 71 6.97 9.59 11.14
CA LYS A 71 7.31 9.27 12.54
C LYS A 71 7.03 7.81 12.88
N THR A 72 5.91 7.29 12.43
CA THR A 72 5.55 5.88 12.63
C THR A 72 6.39 4.96 11.76
N PHE A 73 6.60 5.33 10.51
CA PHE A 73 7.39 4.57 9.55
C PHE A 73 8.87 4.42 9.98
N ASP A 74 9.47 5.47 10.52
CA ASP A 74 10.84 5.44 11.01
C ASP A 74 11.05 4.43 12.15
N LYS A 75 10.05 4.21 12.97
CA LYS A 75 10.09 3.16 14.01
C LYS A 75 10.12 1.76 13.40
N LEU A 76 9.43 1.57 12.27
CA LEU A 76 9.37 0.27 11.58
C LEU A 76 10.67 -0.07 10.84
N LYS A 77 11.44 0.92 10.40
CA LYS A 77 12.74 0.71 9.75
C LYS A 77 13.73 -0.07 10.63
N ARG A 78 13.60 0.05 11.94
CA ARG A 78 14.50 -0.60 12.93
C ARG A 78 14.09 -2.04 13.24
N LYS A 79 13.00 -2.52 12.67
CA LYS A 79 12.45 -3.86 12.92
C LYS A 79 12.51 -4.70 11.64
N LYS A 80 12.39 -6.00 11.79
CA LYS A 80 12.25 -6.91 10.65
C LYS A 80 10.91 -6.62 9.96
N THR A 81 10.96 -5.95 8.82
CA THR A 81 9.79 -5.40 8.13
C THR A 81 9.87 -5.63 6.63
N VAL A 82 8.76 -6.03 6.04
CA VAL A 82 8.53 -6.07 4.59
C VAL A 82 7.36 -5.15 4.27
N ILE A 83 7.48 -4.39 3.20
CA ILE A 83 6.48 -3.41 2.78
C ILE A 83 5.73 -3.91 1.56
N PHE A 84 4.40 -3.97 1.67
CA PHE A 84 3.50 -4.11 0.54
C PHE A 84 3.05 -2.71 0.13
N ASN A 85 3.54 -2.25 -1.00
CA ASN A 85 3.32 -0.89 -1.46
C ASN A 85 2.27 -0.84 -2.57
N PHE A 86 1.12 -0.26 -2.25
CA PHE A 86 0.01 -0.01 -3.19
C PHE A 86 -0.06 1.45 -3.62
N ILE A 87 0.89 2.29 -3.21
CA ILE A 87 0.84 3.73 -3.43
C ILE A 87 1.26 4.08 -4.85
N PRO A 88 0.39 4.73 -5.64
CA PRO A 88 0.74 5.20 -6.97
C PRO A 88 1.66 6.43 -6.90
N SER A 89 2.51 6.60 -7.91
CA SER A 89 3.47 7.72 -7.98
C SER A 89 3.01 8.88 -8.87
N HIS A 90 1.75 8.89 -9.30
CA HIS A 90 1.26 9.88 -10.24
C HIS A 90 0.94 11.26 -9.63
N ASN A 91 0.85 11.36 -8.30
CA ASN A 91 0.70 12.64 -7.61
C ASN A 91 1.89 12.92 -6.69
N LEU A 92 2.02 14.17 -6.26
CA LEU A 92 3.16 14.62 -5.45
C LEU A 92 3.25 13.86 -4.12
N SER A 93 2.14 13.69 -3.42
CA SER A 93 2.12 12.99 -2.13
C SER A 93 2.53 11.52 -2.28
N GLY A 94 2.01 10.84 -3.29
CA GLY A 94 2.38 9.45 -3.60
C GLY A 94 3.86 9.33 -3.99
N PHE A 95 4.38 10.26 -4.76
CA PHE A 95 5.80 10.33 -5.10
C PHE A 95 6.69 10.48 -3.86
N ILE A 96 6.34 11.38 -2.96
CA ILE A 96 7.08 11.61 -1.71
C ILE A 96 7.07 10.35 -0.83
N ILE A 97 5.92 9.71 -0.66
CA ILE A 97 5.79 8.47 0.11
C ILE A 97 6.68 7.38 -0.50
N ASN A 98 6.60 7.18 -1.81
CA ASN A 98 7.41 6.18 -2.52
C ASN A 98 8.91 6.47 -2.43
N TYR A 99 9.30 7.73 -2.42
CA TYR A 99 10.69 8.14 -2.21
C TYR A 99 11.20 7.69 -0.84
N PHE A 100 10.46 7.98 0.24
CA PHE A 100 10.85 7.56 1.59
C PHE A 100 10.85 6.05 1.77
N VAL A 101 9.92 5.34 1.14
CA VAL A 101 9.90 3.88 1.13
C VAL A 101 11.15 3.33 0.45
N LYS A 102 11.54 3.91 -0.69
CA LYS A 102 12.73 3.50 -1.45
C LYS A 102 14.02 3.70 -0.66
N ILE A 103 14.22 4.86 -0.05
CA ILE A 103 15.43 5.16 0.72
C ILE A 103 15.53 4.39 2.04
N SER A 104 14.44 3.81 2.52
CA SER A 104 14.44 2.97 3.73
C SER A 104 15.26 1.70 3.58
N LYS A 105 15.49 1.26 2.36
CA LYS A 105 16.16 -0.01 2.01
C LYS A 105 15.45 -1.26 2.55
N LEU A 106 14.23 -1.15 3.01
CA LEU A 106 13.42 -2.30 3.40
C LEU A 106 12.97 -3.09 2.17
N PRO A 107 12.78 -4.41 2.28
CA PRO A 107 12.19 -5.20 1.21
C PRO A 107 10.82 -4.66 0.83
N ILE A 108 10.58 -4.42 -0.44
CA ILE A 108 9.35 -3.85 -0.97
C ILE A 108 8.75 -4.81 -1.99
N ILE A 109 7.49 -5.16 -1.80
CA ILE A 109 6.66 -5.79 -2.80
C ILE A 109 5.73 -4.71 -3.34
N LYS A 110 5.98 -4.28 -4.56
CA LYS A 110 5.15 -3.27 -5.21
C LYS A 110 3.97 -3.95 -5.89
N TYR A 111 2.79 -3.61 -5.46
CA TYR A 111 1.55 -4.03 -6.07
C TYR A 111 0.93 -2.87 -6.83
N SER A 112 0.81 -3.01 -8.13
CA SER A 112 -0.01 -2.14 -8.94
C SER A 112 -1.38 -2.81 -9.09
N PRO A 113 -2.43 -2.29 -8.43
CA PRO A 113 -3.76 -2.82 -8.65
C PRO A 113 -4.18 -2.44 -10.06
N VAL A 114 -3.89 -3.32 -10.99
CA VAL A 114 -4.63 -3.37 -12.23
C VAL A 114 -6.01 -3.83 -11.80
N GLY A 115 -7.00 -2.92 -11.85
CA GLY A 115 -8.37 -3.27 -11.49
C GLY A 115 -8.82 -4.52 -12.23
N PRO A 116 -9.80 -5.27 -11.73
CA PRO A 116 -10.24 -6.53 -12.32
C PRO A 116 -10.71 -6.41 -13.78
N TYR A 117 -10.83 -5.19 -14.28
CA TYR A 117 -11.27 -4.87 -15.64
C TYR A 117 -10.17 -4.40 -16.59
N SER A 118 -8.95 -4.23 -16.11
CA SER A 118 -7.82 -3.84 -16.93
C SER A 118 -6.77 -4.93 -16.95
N GLN A 119 -7.08 -6.05 -17.56
CA GLN A 119 -5.98 -6.85 -18.10
C GLN A 119 -5.29 -5.98 -19.14
N PRO A 120 -3.97 -5.75 -19.03
CA PRO A 120 -3.26 -5.04 -20.07
C PRO A 120 -3.56 -5.76 -21.38
N SER A 121 -4.10 -5.04 -22.36
CA SER A 121 -4.31 -5.62 -23.66
C SER A 121 -2.96 -6.12 -24.16
N LYS A 122 -2.94 -7.12 -25.04
CA LYS A 122 -1.68 -7.57 -25.66
C LYS A 122 -0.92 -6.40 -26.32
N LYS A 123 -1.63 -5.33 -26.71
CA LYS A 123 -1.05 -4.07 -27.20
C LYS A 123 -0.29 -3.32 -26.11
N ASP A 124 -0.81 -3.27 -24.90
CA ASP A 124 -0.16 -2.54 -23.80
C ASP A 124 1.12 -3.25 -23.37
N LEU A 125 1.12 -4.58 -23.32
CA LEU A 125 2.31 -5.35 -23.01
C LEU A 125 3.41 -5.15 -24.09
N ARG A 126 3.03 -5.15 -25.37
CA ARG A 126 3.97 -4.86 -26.47
C ARG A 126 4.52 -3.44 -26.41
N PHE A 127 3.69 -2.48 -26.02
CA PHE A 127 4.09 -1.09 -25.84
C PHE A 127 5.14 -0.95 -24.74
N TYR A 128 4.91 -1.59 -23.59
CA TYR A 128 5.86 -1.59 -22.48
C TYR A 128 7.17 -2.30 -22.84
N ILE A 129 7.11 -3.45 -23.50
CA ILE A 129 8.30 -4.18 -23.95
C ILE A 129 9.10 -3.36 -24.95
N LYS A 130 8.44 -2.68 -25.88
CA LYS A 130 9.09 -1.78 -26.84
C LYS A 130 9.80 -0.63 -26.13
N ARG A 131 9.15 0.00 -25.16
CA ARG A 131 9.71 1.11 -24.38
C ARG A 131 10.92 0.70 -23.52
N LEU A 132 10.92 -0.53 -23.01
CA LEU A 132 12.07 -1.07 -22.27
C LEU A 132 13.27 -1.37 -23.18
N LYS A 133 13.05 -1.64 -24.48
CA LYS A 133 14.13 -1.87 -25.45
C LYS A 133 14.72 -0.58 -26.03
N GLU A 134 14.02 0.54 -25.92
CA GLU A 134 14.46 1.86 -26.39
C GLU A 134 15.29 2.61 -25.32
N HIS A 135 15.44 2.06 -24.14
CA HIS A 135 16.27 2.53 -23.03
C HIS A 135 17.28 1.46 -22.62
#